data_31c4493b752b6eba98bc32e7320f2ce1
#
_entry.id   31c4493b752b6eba98bc32e7320f2ce1
#
_cell.length_a   1.000
_cell.length_b   1.000
_cell.length_c   1.000
_cell.angle_alpha   90.00
_cell.angle_beta   90.00
_cell.angle_gamma   90.00
#
_symmetry.space_group_name_H-M   'P 1'
#
loop_
_entity.id
_entity.type
_entity.pdbx_description
1 polymer ?
#
loop_
_entity_poly.entity_id
_entity_poly.type
_entity_poly.pdbx_seq_one_letter_code
_entity_poly.pdbx_strand_id
1 'polypeptide(L)'
;MKLILNADDFGLTETVNHGIVECFKAGVVKSTTIMMNQPGTQHAIELYHQGLVPEVGLHFTVTAGKPLSAPELVPSLVDDQGNFLDKAALFNKVDVVEGEVVLELNAQYQAAINADLKINHIDSHHFGGVFKPLKAAFTRSANTIGLPVRRIDNIVNGQDSLLVPTPNAFDMRFFDDGVSLSNLQDILLSYQTAMPNGTVELMCHPSLSVDEELKSLSGYSDKRVEEHQLLTSPELKQWLADHQIECIGFDDLK
;
A
#
# COMPACT_ATOMS: atom_id res chain seq x y z
N MET A 1 13.63 -16.38 7.44
CA MET A 1 12.96 -15.07 7.55
C MET A 1 11.79 -15.03 6.57
N LYS A 2 10.69 -14.40 6.94
CA LYS A 2 9.55 -14.18 6.05
C LYS A 2 9.59 -12.77 5.46
N LEU A 3 9.18 -12.63 4.21
CA LEU A 3 9.16 -11.38 3.46
C LEU A 3 7.77 -11.14 2.88
N ILE A 4 7.19 -9.99 3.17
CA ILE A 4 6.03 -9.46 2.46
C ILE A 4 6.55 -8.39 1.49
N LEU A 5 6.48 -8.65 0.18
CA LEU A 5 6.58 -7.60 -0.83
C LEU A 5 5.16 -7.15 -1.13
N ASN A 6 4.77 -5.99 -0.59
CA ASN A 6 3.46 -5.41 -0.86
C ASN A 6 3.56 -4.47 -2.06
N ALA A 7 2.82 -4.77 -3.11
CA ALA A 7 2.70 -3.88 -4.27
C ALA A 7 1.61 -2.84 -3.99
N ASP A 8 2.04 -1.62 -3.69
CA ASP A 8 1.15 -0.50 -3.43
C ASP A 8 0.47 -0.01 -4.72
N ASP A 9 -0.60 0.77 -4.60
CA ASP A 9 -1.29 1.48 -5.68
C ASP A 9 -2.06 0.59 -6.68
N PHE A 10 -2.49 -0.62 -6.32
CA PHE A 10 -3.43 -1.38 -7.15
C PHE A 10 -4.72 -0.59 -7.37
N GLY A 11 -5.11 -0.40 -8.61
CA GLY A 11 -6.22 0.49 -8.99
C GLY A 11 -5.80 1.90 -9.41
N LEU A 12 -4.52 2.27 -9.33
CA LEU A 12 -4.07 3.60 -9.77
C LEU A 12 -4.34 3.81 -11.26
N THR A 13 -3.78 2.93 -12.12
CA THR A 13 -4.04 2.86 -13.57
C THR A 13 -4.06 1.41 -14.04
N GLU A 14 -4.53 1.15 -15.26
CA GLU A 14 -4.50 -0.20 -15.83
C GLU A 14 -3.06 -0.73 -16.01
N THR A 15 -2.12 0.13 -16.37
CA THR A 15 -0.72 -0.28 -16.56
C THR A 15 -0.04 -0.67 -15.24
N VAL A 16 -0.38 0.01 -14.14
CA VAL A 16 0.04 -0.40 -12.77
C VAL A 16 -0.59 -1.74 -12.40
N ASN A 17 -1.89 -1.90 -12.64
CA ASN A 17 -2.59 -3.15 -12.35
C ASN A 17 -1.97 -4.35 -13.09
N HIS A 18 -1.65 -4.20 -14.35
CA HIS A 18 -0.98 -5.25 -15.13
C HIS A 18 0.42 -5.56 -14.60
N GLY A 19 1.20 -4.55 -14.22
CA GLY A 19 2.52 -4.75 -13.60
C GLY A 19 2.43 -5.56 -12.30
N ILE A 20 1.46 -5.25 -11.45
CA ILE A 20 1.19 -5.99 -10.21
C ILE A 20 0.82 -7.45 -10.52
N VAL A 21 -0.08 -7.70 -11.48
CA VAL A 21 -0.46 -9.06 -11.88
C VAL A 21 0.74 -9.86 -12.36
N GLU A 22 1.65 -9.27 -13.12
CA GLU A 22 2.87 -9.96 -13.56
C GLU A 22 3.80 -10.30 -12.39
N CYS A 23 3.93 -9.41 -11.40
CA CYS A 23 4.70 -9.67 -10.19
C CYS A 23 4.08 -10.83 -9.37
N PHE A 24 2.74 -10.91 -9.25
CA PHE A 24 2.08 -12.09 -8.65
C PHE A 24 2.37 -13.37 -9.41
N LYS A 25 2.31 -13.36 -10.74
CA LYS A 25 2.64 -14.52 -11.59
C LYS A 25 4.10 -14.97 -11.43
N ALA A 26 5.03 -14.03 -11.26
CA ALA A 26 6.43 -14.34 -10.98
C ALA A 26 6.62 -15.02 -9.61
N GLY A 27 5.72 -14.75 -8.65
CA GLY A 27 5.60 -15.45 -7.37
C GLY A 27 6.47 -14.90 -6.25
N VAL A 28 7.09 -13.73 -6.41
CA VAL A 28 7.82 -13.04 -5.34
C VAL A 28 6.92 -12.04 -4.61
N VAL A 29 6.02 -11.37 -5.33
CA VAL A 29 4.97 -10.52 -4.75
C VAL A 29 3.76 -11.39 -4.45
N LYS A 30 3.24 -11.32 -3.22
CA LYS A 30 2.04 -12.06 -2.77
C LYS A 30 1.03 -11.17 -2.05
N SER A 31 1.28 -9.87 -2.01
CA SER A 31 0.43 -8.89 -1.35
C SER A 31 0.34 -7.62 -2.18
N THR A 32 -0.81 -6.99 -2.18
CA THR A 32 -1.05 -5.67 -2.78
C THR A 32 -2.15 -4.94 -2.04
N THR A 33 -2.21 -3.62 -2.20
CA THR A 33 -3.26 -2.78 -1.60
C THR A 33 -3.97 -1.94 -2.65
N ILE A 34 -5.32 -2.02 -2.66
CA ILE A 34 -6.18 -1.37 -3.65
C ILE A 34 -6.58 0.04 -3.23
N MET A 35 -6.47 0.96 -4.18
CA MET A 35 -7.04 2.31 -4.11
C MET A 35 -8.47 2.27 -4.65
N MET A 36 -9.45 2.70 -3.85
CA MET A 36 -10.86 2.60 -4.22
C MET A 36 -11.42 3.83 -4.98
N ASN A 37 -10.58 4.83 -5.23
CA ASN A 37 -10.97 6.12 -5.78
C ASN A 37 -10.12 6.58 -6.98
N GLN A 38 -9.48 5.64 -7.68
CA GLN A 38 -8.58 5.96 -8.80
C GLN A 38 -9.13 5.43 -10.13
N PRO A 39 -8.64 5.92 -11.27
CA PRO A 39 -9.13 5.51 -12.59
C PRO A 39 -9.07 4.01 -12.87
N GLY A 40 -8.02 3.33 -12.40
CA GLY A 40 -7.83 1.89 -12.59
C GLY A 40 -8.57 1.00 -11.60
N THR A 41 -9.36 1.55 -10.65
CA THR A 41 -10.02 0.79 -9.58
C THR A 41 -10.93 -0.31 -10.12
N GLN A 42 -11.80 0.02 -11.09
CA GLN A 42 -12.73 -0.97 -11.65
C GLN A 42 -12.00 -2.13 -12.32
N HIS A 43 -10.96 -1.84 -13.08
CA HIS A 43 -10.09 -2.85 -13.70
C HIS A 43 -9.38 -3.72 -12.64
N ALA A 44 -8.91 -3.12 -11.55
CA ALA A 44 -8.30 -3.86 -10.45
C ALA A 44 -9.29 -4.86 -9.81
N ILE A 45 -10.54 -4.45 -9.57
CA ILE A 45 -11.62 -5.31 -9.07
C ILE A 45 -11.87 -6.50 -10.00
N GLU A 46 -11.90 -6.26 -11.32
CA GLU A 46 -12.07 -7.32 -12.32
C GLU A 46 -10.93 -8.33 -12.30
N LEU A 47 -9.67 -7.87 -12.18
CA LEU A 47 -8.50 -8.75 -12.09
C LEU A 47 -8.51 -9.59 -10.80
N TYR A 48 -8.97 -9.02 -9.68
CA TYR A 48 -9.17 -9.75 -8.43
C TYR A 48 -10.21 -10.88 -8.61
N HIS A 49 -11.38 -10.58 -9.18
CA HIS A 49 -12.42 -11.58 -9.43
C HIS A 49 -12.04 -12.66 -10.45
N GLN A 50 -11.10 -12.36 -11.35
CA GLN A 50 -10.48 -13.35 -12.22
C GLN A 50 -9.48 -14.27 -11.49
N GLY A 51 -9.18 -14.01 -10.21
CA GLY A 51 -8.21 -14.76 -9.42
C GLY A 51 -6.76 -14.49 -9.77
N LEU A 52 -6.47 -13.40 -10.48
CA LEU A 52 -5.11 -13.01 -10.87
C LEU A 52 -4.35 -12.32 -9.73
N VAL A 53 -5.09 -11.75 -8.79
CA VAL A 53 -4.58 -11.13 -7.54
C VAL A 53 -5.41 -11.73 -6.41
N PRO A 54 -4.93 -12.82 -5.76
CA PRO A 54 -5.72 -13.56 -4.77
C PRO A 54 -5.81 -12.88 -3.40
N GLU A 55 -4.85 -12.03 -3.07
CA GLU A 55 -4.80 -11.30 -1.79
C GLU A 55 -4.79 -9.80 -2.04
N VAL A 56 -5.64 -9.07 -1.33
CA VAL A 56 -5.73 -7.61 -1.47
C VAL A 56 -6.02 -6.96 -0.12
N GLY A 57 -5.25 -5.92 0.20
CA GLY A 57 -5.51 -4.98 1.29
C GLY A 57 -6.16 -3.69 0.80
N LEU A 58 -6.51 -2.79 1.72
CA LEU A 58 -7.01 -1.45 1.41
C LEU A 58 -5.87 -0.44 1.46
N HIS A 59 -5.60 0.24 0.36
CA HIS A 59 -4.69 1.39 0.28
C HIS A 59 -5.45 2.68 0.56
N PHE A 60 -5.62 3.02 1.84
CA PHE A 60 -6.38 4.21 2.24
C PHE A 60 -5.80 5.48 1.62
N THR A 61 -6.60 6.14 0.80
CA THR A 61 -6.16 7.27 -0.03
C THR A 61 -6.90 8.54 0.35
N VAL A 62 -6.16 9.57 0.79
CA VAL A 62 -6.69 10.91 1.12
C VAL A 62 -5.84 12.05 0.54
N THR A 63 -4.93 11.73 -0.37
CA THR A 63 -3.98 12.69 -0.95
C THR A 63 -3.95 12.62 -2.48
N ALA A 64 -4.89 11.88 -3.08
CA ALA A 64 -4.99 11.72 -4.53
C ALA A 64 -6.44 11.43 -4.95
N GLY A 65 -6.89 12.02 -6.04
CA GLY A 65 -8.23 11.84 -6.58
C GLY A 65 -9.33 12.53 -5.78
N LYS A 66 -10.52 11.94 -5.76
CA LYS A 66 -11.69 12.45 -5.03
C LYS A 66 -12.08 11.52 -3.90
N PRO A 67 -12.70 12.03 -2.82
CA PRO A 67 -13.29 11.20 -1.78
C PRO A 67 -14.42 10.33 -2.34
N LEU A 68 -14.65 9.18 -1.71
CA LEU A 68 -15.87 8.38 -1.92
C LEU A 68 -17.04 8.92 -1.10
N SER A 69 -16.77 9.59 0.00
CA SER A 69 -17.75 10.39 0.72
C SER A 69 -18.13 11.61 -0.10
N ALA A 70 -19.35 12.14 0.10
CA ALA A 70 -19.72 13.42 -0.49
C ALA A 70 -18.77 14.52 0.00
N PRO A 71 -18.18 15.36 -0.88
CA PRO A 71 -17.17 16.36 -0.49
C PRO A 71 -17.63 17.31 0.64
N GLU A 72 -18.93 17.59 0.70
CA GLU A 72 -19.56 18.43 1.73
C GLU A 72 -19.51 17.79 3.13
N LEU A 73 -19.30 16.48 3.20
CA LEU A 73 -19.18 15.74 4.46
C LEU A 73 -17.72 15.62 4.94
N VAL A 74 -16.76 15.95 4.09
CA VAL A 74 -15.31 15.88 4.36
C VAL A 74 -14.57 17.18 3.97
N PRO A 75 -15.12 18.37 4.29
CA PRO A 75 -14.58 19.64 3.81
C PRO A 75 -13.16 19.95 4.30
N SER A 76 -12.70 19.34 5.40
CA SER A 76 -11.32 19.54 5.84
C SER A 76 -10.30 18.76 5.01
N LEU A 77 -10.73 17.81 4.18
CA LEU A 77 -9.88 16.94 3.38
C LEU A 77 -9.79 17.36 1.91
N VAL A 78 -10.66 18.25 1.45
CA VAL A 78 -10.82 18.57 0.02
C VAL A 78 -10.57 20.05 -0.30
N ASP A 79 -10.30 20.32 -1.57
CA ASP A 79 -10.24 21.64 -2.15
C ASP A 79 -11.63 22.17 -2.59
N ASP A 80 -11.71 23.39 -3.12
CA ASP A 80 -12.95 24.02 -3.61
C ASP A 80 -13.57 23.28 -4.82
N GLN A 81 -12.84 22.35 -5.44
CA GLN A 81 -13.31 21.53 -6.55
C GLN A 81 -13.76 20.13 -6.11
N GLY A 82 -13.66 19.85 -4.80
CA GLY A 82 -14.01 18.58 -4.20
C GLY A 82 -12.99 17.46 -4.44
N ASN A 83 -11.74 17.79 -4.82
CA ASN A 83 -10.66 16.84 -4.86
C ASN A 83 -9.94 16.79 -3.52
N PHE A 84 -9.32 15.67 -3.17
CA PHE A 84 -8.44 15.65 -2.02
C PHE A 84 -7.32 16.69 -2.14
N LEU A 85 -6.99 17.30 -1.02
CA LEU A 85 -5.81 18.13 -0.90
C LEU A 85 -4.56 17.32 -1.25
N ASP A 86 -3.58 17.95 -1.88
CA ASP A 86 -2.30 17.29 -2.09
C ASP A 86 -1.60 16.98 -0.75
N LYS A 87 -0.59 16.12 -0.82
CA LYS A 87 0.20 15.68 0.33
C LYS A 87 0.74 16.85 1.17
N ALA A 88 1.26 17.91 0.51
CA ALA A 88 1.87 19.03 1.21
C ALA A 88 0.81 19.88 1.93
N ALA A 89 -0.30 20.16 1.28
CA ALA A 89 -1.40 20.91 1.85
C ALA A 89 -2.04 20.16 3.03
N LEU A 90 -2.36 18.88 2.85
CA LEU A 90 -3.05 18.10 3.87
C LEU A 90 -2.18 17.88 5.13
N PHE A 91 -0.91 17.53 4.96
CA PHE A 91 -0.05 17.19 6.12
C PHE A 91 0.38 18.40 6.94
N ASN A 92 0.34 19.60 6.36
CA ASN A 92 0.57 20.85 7.07
C ASN A 92 -0.72 21.50 7.63
N LYS A 93 -1.89 20.94 7.31
CA LYS A 93 -3.17 21.46 7.76
C LYS A 93 -3.38 21.18 9.25
N VAL A 94 -3.79 22.20 10.00
CA VAL A 94 -3.94 22.11 11.47
C VAL A 94 -5.37 21.85 11.92
N ASP A 95 -6.33 22.06 11.03
CA ASP A 95 -7.77 22.02 11.30
C ASP A 95 -8.47 20.83 10.61
N VAL A 96 -7.74 19.72 10.38
CA VAL A 96 -8.35 18.49 9.88
C VAL A 96 -9.26 17.91 10.95
N VAL A 97 -10.48 17.57 10.54
CA VAL A 97 -11.51 17.00 11.42
C VAL A 97 -11.41 15.50 11.45
N GLU A 98 -11.04 14.92 12.59
CA GLU A 98 -10.88 13.45 12.74
C GLU A 98 -12.10 12.64 12.25
N GLY A 99 -13.32 13.13 12.54
CA GLY A 99 -14.55 12.47 12.11
C GLY A 99 -14.69 12.36 10.60
N GLU A 100 -14.16 13.32 9.84
CA GLU A 100 -14.15 13.28 8.38
C GLU A 100 -13.17 12.24 7.84
N VAL A 101 -12.00 12.11 8.48
CA VAL A 101 -11.03 11.04 8.13
C VAL A 101 -11.63 9.66 8.40
N VAL A 102 -12.30 9.48 9.54
CA VAL A 102 -13.00 8.22 9.88
C VAL A 102 -14.10 7.92 8.88
N LEU A 103 -14.89 8.94 8.51
CA LEU A 103 -15.96 8.79 7.53
C LEU A 103 -15.42 8.32 6.19
N GLU A 104 -14.38 8.97 5.68
CA GLU A 104 -13.80 8.64 4.38
C GLU A 104 -13.12 7.25 4.38
N LEU A 105 -12.36 6.90 5.43
CA LEU A 105 -11.77 5.57 5.53
C LEU A 105 -12.85 4.48 5.52
N ASN A 106 -13.93 4.70 6.28
CA ASN A 106 -15.07 3.78 6.27
C ASN A 106 -15.75 3.71 4.91
N ALA A 107 -15.87 4.82 4.18
CA ALA A 107 -16.44 4.84 2.84
C ALA A 107 -15.60 4.01 1.86
N GLN A 108 -14.27 4.17 1.89
CA GLN A 108 -13.36 3.38 1.05
C GLN A 108 -13.38 1.90 1.42
N TYR A 109 -13.34 1.57 2.71
CA TYR A 109 -13.45 0.19 3.18
C TYR A 109 -14.78 -0.44 2.76
N GLN A 110 -15.89 0.26 2.97
CA GLN A 110 -17.21 -0.24 2.61
C GLN A 110 -17.37 -0.39 1.08
N ALA A 111 -16.77 0.49 0.28
CA ALA A 111 -16.75 0.35 -1.17
C ALA A 111 -16.03 -0.92 -1.60
N ALA A 112 -14.90 -1.26 -0.96
CA ALA A 112 -14.19 -2.51 -1.22
C ALA A 112 -15.03 -3.74 -0.86
N ILE A 113 -15.70 -3.72 0.30
CA ILE A 113 -16.59 -4.82 0.71
C ILE A 113 -17.80 -4.95 -0.24
N ASN A 114 -18.40 -3.84 -0.68
CA ASN A 114 -19.52 -3.84 -1.63
C ASN A 114 -19.11 -4.33 -3.04
N ALA A 115 -17.83 -4.27 -3.36
CA ALA A 115 -17.24 -4.86 -4.56
C ALA A 115 -16.84 -6.33 -4.37
N ASP A 116 -17.27 -6.98 -3.29
CA ASP A 116 -16.95 -8.37 -2.92
C ASP A 116 -15.44 -8.65 -2.81
N LEU A 117 -14.66 -7.63 -2.44
CA LEU A 117 -13.24 -7.80 -2.13
C LEU A 117 -13.07 -8.31 -0.69
N LYS A 118 -12.24 -9.33 -0.51
CA LYS A 118 -11.83 -9.81 0.83
C LYS A 118 -10.59 -9.05 1.28
N ILE A 119 -10.80 -7.88 1.84
CA ILE A 119 -9.71 -7.05 2.38
C ILE A 119 -9.07 -7.78 3.55
N ASN A 120 -7.75 -8.05 3.47
CA ASN A 120 -7.02 -8.81 4.49
C ASN A 120 -6.07 -7.96 5.33
N HIS A 121 -5.77 -6.71 4.91
CA HIS A 121 -4.96 -5.76 5.67
C HIS A 121 -5.23 -4.32 5.21
N ILE A 122 -4.64 -3.36 5.92
CA ILE A 122 -4.79 -1.93 5.62
C ILE A 122 -3.41 -1.26 5.66
N ASP A 123 -3.17 -0.40 4.69
CA ASP A 123 -2.09 0.58 4.70
C ASP A 123 -2.59 1.95 4.23
N SER A 124 -1.72 2.86 3.83
CA SER A 124 -2.17 4.17 3.37
C SER A 124 -1.24 4.81 2.36
N HIS A 125 -1.83 5.35 1.30
CA HIS A 125 -1.12 6.10 0.26
C HIS A 125 -0.34 7.29 0.85
N HIS A 126 0.90 7.48 0.41
CA HIS A 126 1.81 8.51 0.93
C HIS A 126 2.02 8.46 2.46
N PHE A 127 1.82 7.31 3.09
CA PHE A 127 1.83 7.18 4.55
C PHE A 127 0.81 8.09 5.26
N GLY A 128 -0.28 8.45 4.60
CA GLY A 128 -1.30 9.36 5.12
C GLY A 128 -1.81 8.97 6.51
N GLY A 129 -1.94 7.68 6.79
CA GLY A 129 -2.37 7.17 8.09
C GLY A 129 -1.42 7.42 9.26
N VAL A 130 -0.18 7.88 9.04
CA VAL A 130 0.79 8.12 10.12
C VAL A 130 1.09 9.59 10.36
N PHE A 131 0.69 10.47 9.45
CA PHE A 131 0.90 11.89 9.62
C PHE A 131 -0.08 12.49 10.62
N LYS A 132 0.47 13.41 11.40
CA LYS A 132 -0.30 14.22 12.33
C LYS A 132 -1.37 14.97 11.62
N PRO A 133 -2.27 15.19 11.23
CA PRO A 133 -3.60 15.25 11.78
C PRO A 133 -4.45 13.97 11.53
N LEU A 134 -3.97 13.03 10.76
CA LEU A 134 -4.72 11.84 10.34
C LEU A 134 -4.54 10.65 11.28
N LYS A 135 -3.41 10.59 11.99
CA LYS A 135 -2.95 9.41 12.75
C LYS A 135 -3.99 8.86 13.73
N ALA A 136 -4.58 9.71 14.56
CA ALA A 136 -5.53 9.25 15.58
C ALA A 136 -6.78 8.63 14.95
N ALA A 137 -7.31 9.26 13.91
CA ALA A 137 -8.47 8.77 13.16
C ALA A 137 -8.15 7.45 12.44
N PHE A 138 -7.02 7.37 11.74
CA PHE A 138 -6.57 6.15 11.06
C PHE A 138 -6.41 4.99 12.04
N THR A 139 -5.68 5.18 13.14
CA THR A 139 -5.43 4.14 14.14
C THR A 139 -6.74 3.62 14.75
N ARG A 140 -7.67 4.53 15.10
CA ARG A 140 -8.97 4.17 15.64
C ARG A 140 -9.80 3.35 14.65
N SER A 141 -9.84 3.78 13.39
CA SER A 141 -10.57 3.05 12.34
C SER A 141 -9.96 1.69 12.07
N ALA A 142 -8.63 1.61 11.96
CA ALA A 142 -7.93 0.34 11.75
C ALA A 142 -8.18 -0.65 12.89
N ASN A 143 -8.11 -0.19 14.15
CA ASN A 143 -8.45 -1.01 15.32
C ASN A 143 -9.91 -1.46 15.33
N THR A 144 -10.83 -0.62 14.84
CA THR A 144 -12.27 -0.96 14.75
C THR A 144 -12.53 -1.98 13.65
N ILE A 145 -11.88 -1.86 12.50
CA ILE A 145 -11.97 -2.83 11.41
C ILE A 145 -11.35 -4.17 11.82
N GLY A 146 -10.26 -4.14 12.61
CA GLY A 146 -9.67 -5.34 13.20
C GLY A 146 -8.78 -6.15 12.26
N LEU A 147 -8.39 -5.61 11.11
CA LEU A 147 -7.49 -6.25 10.16
C LEU A 147 -6.01 -5.91 10.44
N PRO A 148 -5.07 -6.76 10.03
CA PRO A 148 -3.65 -6.43 10.05
C PRO A 148 -3.34 -5.08 9.38
N VAL A 149 -2.32 -4.40 9.86
CA VAL A 149 -1.90 -3.09 9.33
C VAL A 149 -0.40 -3.10 9.04
N ARG A 150 0.02 -2.43 7.96
CA ARG A 150 1.43 -2.13 7.70
C ARG A 150 2.08 -1.53 8.94
N ARG A 151 3.22 -2.09 9.36
CA ARG A 151 3.93 -1.59 10.53
C ARG A 151 4.59 -0.24 10.23
N ILE A 152 4.18 0.78 10.99
CA ILE A 152 4.87 2.08 11.04
C ILE A 152 5.12 2.39 12.51
N ASP A 153 6.37 2.49 12.92
CA ASP A 153 6.74 2.55 14.34
C ASP A 153 6.11 3.71 15.12
N ASN A 154 5.90 4.85 14.46
CA ASN A 154 5.22 5.98 15.08
C ASN A 154 3.70 5.77 15.28
N ILE A 155 3.10 4.74 14.66
CA ILE A 155 1.72 4.31 14.92
C ILE A 155 1.71 3.26 16.02
N VAL A 156 2.67 2.32 16.01
CA VAL A 156 2.70 1.18 16.94
C VAL A 156 3.07 1.59 18.36
N ASN A 157 3.76 2.72 18.53
CA ASN A 157 4.23 3.24 19.82
C ASN A 157 3.51 4.54 20.17
N GLY A 158 2.88 4.61 21.34
CA GLY A 158 2.23 5.81 21.87
C GLY A 158 0.78 5.59 22.34
N GLN A 159 0.07 6.70 22.63
CA GLN A 159 -1.31 6.65 23.15
C GLN A 159 -2.31 6.08 22.12
N ASP A 160 -2.06 6.29 20.84
CA ASP A 160 -2.91 5.81 19.74
C ASP A 160 -2.27 4.59 19.06
N SER A 161 -1.97 3.55 19.84
CA SER A 161 -1.31 2.35 19.32
C SER A 161 -2.26 1.49 18.50
N LEU A 162 -1.71 0.82 17.48
CA LEU A 162 -2.41 -0.26 16.79
C LEU A 162 -2.58 -1.45 17.74
N LEU A 163 -3.81 -1.99 17.79
CA LEU A 163 -4.18 -3.18 18.54
C LEU A 163 -4.31 -4.42 17.68
N VAL A 164 -4.02 -4.27 16.40
CA VAL A 164 -4.11 -5.31 15.36
C VAL A 164 -2.72 -5.85 14.99
N PRO A 165 -2.62 -7.03 14.38
CA PRO A 165 -1.33 -7.58 13.95
C PRO A 165 -0.60 -6.66 12.96
N THR A 166 0.72 -6.64 13.06
CA THR A 166 1.62 -5.94 12.12
C THR A 166 2.82 -6.84 11.81
N PRO A 167 3.49 -6.69 10.65
CA PRO A 167 4.81 -7.29 10.45
C PRO A 167 5.79 -6.88 11.56
N ASN A 168 6.87 -7.63 11.76
CA ASN A 168 7.88 -7.29 12.79
C ASN A 168 8.68 -6.05 12.40
N ALA A 169 8.82 -5.77 11.11
CA ALA A 169 9.45 -4.57 10.59
C ALA A 169 8.81 -4.15 9.26
N PHE A 170 8.95 -2.88 8.93
CA PHE A 170 8.63 -2.30 7.63
C PHE A 170 9.83 -1.53 7.11
N ASP A 171 10.14 -1.66 5.82
CA ASP A 171 11.24 -0.94 5.18
C ASP A 171 10.79 -0.27 3.88
N MET A 172 11.23 0.97 3.69
CA MET A 172 10.91 1.78 2.51
C MET A 172 12.14 2.10 1.65
N ARG A 173 13.29 1.51 1.93
CA ARG A 173 14.55 1.81 1.20
C ARG A 173 14.59 1.21 -0.20
N PHE A 174 13.70 0.30 -0.54
CA PHE A 174 13.49 -0.17 -1.92
C PHE A 174 12.54 0.78 -2.65
N PHE A 175 12.99 2.01 -2.86
CA PHE A 175 12.23 3.08 -3.47
C PHE A 175 13.16 4.10 -4.12
N ASP A 176 12.78 4.68 -5.27
CA ASP A 176 13.50 5.72 -6.01
C ASP A 176 14.96 5.31 -6.31
N ASP A 177 15.96 6.03 -5.86
CA ASP A 177 17.37 5.68 -6.05
C ASP A 177 17.75 4.33 -5.40
N GLY A 178 16.93 3.83 -4.49
CA GLY A 178 17.09 2.53 -3.85
C GLY A 178 16.64 1.33 -4.69
N VAL A 179 16.07 1.54 -5.87
CA VAL A 179 15.61 0.45 -6.75
C VAL A 179 16.81 -0.20 -7.45
N SER A 180 17.35 -1.22 -6.82
CA SER A 180 18.37 -2.09 -7.41
C SER A 180 18.38 -3.46 -6.71
N LEU A 181 18.82 -4.49 -7.43
CA LEU A 181 18.92 -5.84 -6.87
C LEU A 181 19.89 -5.87 -5.68
N SER A 182 21.05 -5.22 -5.81
CA SER A 182 22.06 -5.18 -4.74
C SER A 182 21.52 -4.51 -3.47
N ASN A 183 20.82 -3.38 -3.59
CA ASN A 183 20.24 -2.72 -2.41
C ASN A 183 19.16 -3.58 -1.76
N LEU A 184 18.29 -4.22 -2.56
CA LEU A 184 17.28 -5.14 -2.04
C LEU A 184 17.92 -6.31 -1.29
N GLN A 185 18.97 -6.90 -1.83
CA GLN A 185 19.74 -7.98 -1.19
C GLN A 185 20.35 -7.51 0.14
N ASP A 186 20.99 -6.36 0.18
CA ASP A 186 21.60 -5.79 1.39
C ASP A 186 20.57 -5.51 2.49
N ILE A 187 19.40 -4.97 2.12
CA ILE A 187 18.27 -4.77 3.03
C ILE A 187 17.86 -6.11 3.64
N LEU A 188 17.59 -7.12 2.81
CA LEU A 188 17.09 -8.42 3.24
C LEU A 188 18.10 -9.18 4.10
N LEU A 189 19.38 -9.15 3.76
CA LEU A 189 20.45 -9.76 4.57
C LEU A 189 20.58 -9.09 5.94
N SER A 190 20.42 -7.76 6.00
CA SER A 190 20.43 -7.05 7.28
C SER A 190 19.30 -7.51 8.21
N TYR A 191 18.09 -7.67 7.66
CA TYR A 191 16.95 -8.19 8.43
C TYR A 191 17.08 -9.68 8.77
N GLN A 192 17.59 -10.48 7.85
CA GLN A 192 17.83 -11.90 8.12
C GLN A 192 18.82 -12.11 9.29
N THR A 193 19.81 -11.23 9.38
CA THR A 193 20.77 -11.23 10.51
C THR A 193 20.11 -10.75 11.81
N ALA A 194 19.34 -9.66 11.75
CA ALA A 194 18.75 -9.06 12.95
C ALA A 194 17.54 -9.84 13.50
N MET A 195 16.75 -10.46 12.62
CA MET A 195 15.52 -11.18 12.98
C MET A 195 15.28 -12.40 12.08
N PRO A 196 16.07 -13.48 12.23
CA PRO A 196 16.04 -14.64 11.32
C PRO A 196 14.68 -15.35 11.23
N ASN A 197 13.83 -15.21 12.24
CA ASN A 197 12.47 -15.78 12.28
C ASN A 197 11.36 -14.72 12.16
N GLY A 198 11.73 -13.46 11.93
CA GLY A 198 10.78 -12.37 11.80
C GLY A 198 10.16 -12.27 10.42
N THR A 199 9.12 -11.44 10.34
CA THR A 199 8.49 -11.00 9.10
C THR A 199 8.83 -9.55 8.84
N VAL A 200 9.42 -9.24 7.70
CA VAL A 200 9.64 -7.88 7.22
C VAL A 200 8.73 -7.60 6.03
N GLU A 201 8.13 -6.42 6.01
CA GLU A 201 7.41 -5.90 4.87
C GLU A 201 8.27 -4.87 4.15
N LEU A 202 8.35 -4.97 2.82
CA LEU A 202 8.84 -3.92 1.94
C LEU A 202 7.73 -3.51 1.00
N MET A 203 7.51 -2.20 0.86
CA MET A 203 6.63 -1.68 -0.19
C MET A 203 7.35 -1.71 -1.54
N CYS A 204 6.58 -1.90 -2.59
CA CYS A 204 7.02 -1.72 -3.98
C CYS A 204 5.87 -1.14 -4.82
N HIS A 205 6.21 -0.54 -5.96
CA HIS A 205 5.26 0.18 -6.83
C HIS A 205 5.45 -0.23 -8.29
N PRO A 206 5.31 -1.51 -8.64
CA PRO A 206 5.56 -1.96 -10.00
C PRO A 206 4.54 -1.42 -11.00
N SER A 207 4.98 -1.12 -12.22
CA SER A 207 4.13 -0.84 -13.37
C SER A 207 4.69 -1.52 -14.62
N LEU A 208 3.83 -2.03 -15.48
CA LEU A 208 4.23 -2.69 -16.73
C LEU A 208 4.91 -1.70 -17.69
N SER A 209 4.42 -0.48 -17.74
CA SER A 209 4.94 0.60 -18.58
C SER A 209 4.61 1.96 -17.99
N VAL A 210 5.11 3.01 -18.62
CA VAL A 210 4.77 4.40 -18.30
C VAL A 210 3.95 4.97 -19.44
N ASP A 211 2.72 5.36 -19.14
CA ASP A 211 1.81 6.06 -20.06
C ASP A 211 1.49 7.48 -19.56
N GLU A 212 0.75 8.24 -20.35
CA GLU A 212 0.41 9.63 -20.02
C GLU A 212 -0.56 9.72 -18.83
N GLU A 213 -1.42 8.71 -18.64
CA GLU A 213 -2.31 8.66 -17.48
C GLU A 213 -1.50 8.51 -16.18
N LEU A 214 -0.58 7.56 -16.12
CA LEU A 214 0.29 7.36 -14.95
C LEU A 214 1.12 8.61 -14.64
N LYS A 215 1.72 9.26 -15.67
CA LYS A 215 2.47 10.50 -15.48
C LYS A 215 1.63 11.64 -14.93
N SER A 216 0.35 11.69 -15.28
CA SER A 216 -0.56 12.74 -14.79
C SER A 216 -0.95 12.54 -13.33
N LEU A 217 -0.92 11.29 -12.83
CA LEU A 217 -1.36 10.92 -11.50
C LEU A 217 -0.20 10.77 -10.50
N SER A 218 1.00 10.46 -10.98
CA SER A 218 2.14 10.16 -10.13
C SER A 218 3.43 10.75 -10.69
N GLY A 219 4.17 11.48 -9.86
CA GLY A 219 5.53 11.89 -10.16
C GLY A 219 6.55 10.73 -10.11
N TYR A 220 6.15 9.59 -9.51
CA TYR A 220 6.93 8.36 -9.46
C TYR A 220 6.44 7.43 -10.58
N SER A 221 7.07 7.46 -11.72
CA SER A 221 6.63 6.71 -12.90
C SER A 221 7.71 5.79 -13.47
N ASP A 222 8.87 6.32 -13.89
CA ASP A 222 9.90 5.52 -14.56
C ASP A 222 10.46 4.40 -13.67
N LYS A 223 10.68 4.68 -12.41
CA LYS A 223 11.17 3.71 -11.42
C LYS A 223 10.22 2.54 -11.18
N ARG A 224 8.93 2.73 -11.41
CA ARG A 224 7.95 1.63 -11.32
C ARG A 224 8.22 0.51 -12.33
N VAL A 225 8.73 0.87 -13.51
CA VAL A 225 9.11 -0.12 -14.54
C VAL A 225 10.39 -0.84 -14.14
N GLU A 226 11.35 -0.14 -13.54
CA GLU A 226 12.56 -0.78 -12.99
C GLU A 226 12.21 -1.76 -11.85
N GLU A 227 11.31 -1.36 -10.94
CA GLU A 227 10.78 -2.25 -9.89
C GLU A 227 10.11 -3.49 -10.49
N HIS A 228 9.23 -3.31 -11.48
CA HIS A 228 8.56 -4.42 -12.16
C HIS A 228 9.56 -5.40 -12.77
N GLN A 229 10.56 -4.89 -13.52
CA GLN A 229 11.58 -5.73 -14.15
C GLN A 229 12.39 -6.53 -13.11
N LEU A 230 12.72 -5.91 -11.99
CA LEU A 230 13.45 -6.56 -10.91
C LEU A 230 12.58 -7.61 -10.21
N LEU A 231 11.34 -7.26 -9.84
CA LEU A 231 10.42 -8.13 -9.12
C LEU A 231 9.93 -9.34 -9.95
N THR A 232 9.98 -9.24 -11.28
CA THR A 232 9.66 -10.35 -12.18
C THR A 232 10.88 -11.16 -12.61
N SER A 233 12.09 -10.76 -12.19
CA SER A 233 13.32 -11.41 -12.63
C SER A 233 13.50 -12.81 -12.02
N PRO A 234 13.90 -13.81 -12.82
CA PRO A 234 14.28 -15.13 -12.29
C PRO A 234 15.46 -15.06 -11.32
N GLU A 235 16.33 -14.07 -11.47
CA GLU A 235 17.50 -13.84 -10.61
C GLU A 235 17.09 -13.55 -9.17
N LEU A 236 16.16 -12.61 -8.95
CA LEU A 236 15.65 -12.31 -7.61
C LEU A 236 14.99 -13.56 -6.99
N LYS A 237 14.14 -14.24 -7.75
CA LYS A 237 13.45 -15.44 -7.27
C LYS A 237 14.42 -16.53 -6.82
N GLN A 238 15.45 -16.79 -7.62
CA GLN A 238 16.48 -17.77 -7.26
C GLN A 238 17.27 -17.32 -6.04
N TRP A 239 17.66 -16.05 -5.98
CA TRP A 239 18.40 -15.50 -4.85
C TRP A 239 17.62 -15.63 -3.53
N LEU A 240 16.32 -15.32 -3.53
CA LEU A 240 15.45 -15.48 -2.35
C LEU A 240 15.40 -16.94 -1.88
N ALA A 241 15.28 -17.87 -2.83
CA ALA A 241 15.28 -19.32 -2.54
C ALA A 241 16.62 -19.79 -1.94
N ASP A 242 17.74 -19.36 -2.51
CA ASP A 242 19.10 -19.72 -2.06
C ASP A 242 19.37 -19.23 -0.62
N HIS A 243 18.77 -18.07 -0.26
CA HIS A 243 18.90 -17.47 1.08
C HIS A 243 17.78 -17.89 2.05
N GLN A 244 16.89 -18.82 1.64
CA GLN A 244 15.78 -19.32 2.47
C GLN A 244 14.89 -18.17 3.00
N ILE A 245 14.63 -17.18 2.15
CA ILE A 245 13.69 -16.09 2.42
C ILE A 245 12.35 -16.49 1.82
N GLU A 246 11.35 -16.69 2.69
CA GLU A 246 10.02 -17.11 2.31
C GLU A 246 9.15 -15.88 1.97
N CYS A 247 8.71 -15.75 0.72
CA CYS A 247 7.73 -14.74 0.33
C CYS A 247 6.33 -15.17 0.78
N ILE A 248 5.67 -14.31 1.58
CA ILE A 248 4.32 -14.53 2.11
C ILE A 248 3.41 -13.34 1.80
N GLY A 249 2.10 -13.51 1.98
CA GLY A 249 1.11 -12.43 2.02
C GLY A 249 0.71 -12.08 3.45
N PHE A 250 -0.23 -11.13 3.61
CA PHE A 250 -0.75 -10.76 4.93
C PHE A 250 -1.64 -11.84 5.54
N ASP A 251 -2.25 -12.73 4.76
CA ASP A 251 -3.02 -13.87 5.27
C ASP A 251 -2.15 -14.87 6.06
N ASP A 252 -0.85 -14.88 5.80
CA ASP A 252 0.14 -15.71 6.50
C ASP A 252 0.75 -15.02 7.74
N LEU A 253 0.37 -13.77 8.02
CA LEU A 253 0.83 -13.01 9.18
C LEU A 253 0.10 -13.52 10.43
N LYS A 254 0.86 -14.14 11.33
CA LYS A 254 0.37 -14.73 12.59
C LYS A 254 0.90 -13.99 13.80
#